data_09bc59d38dccc0ec1277fa52debf27ff
#
_entry.id   09bc59d38dccc0ec1277fa52debf27ff
#
_cell.length_a   1.000
_cell.length_b   1.000
_cell.length_c   1.000
_cell.angle_alpha   90.00
_cell.angle_beta   90.00
_cell.angle_gamma   90.00
#
_symmetry.space_group_name_H-M   'P 1'
#
loop_
_entity.id
_entity.type
_entity.pdbx_description
1 polymer ?
#
loop_
_entity_poly.entity_id
_entity_poly.type
_entity_poly.pdbx_seq_one_letter_code
_entity_poly.pdbx_strand_id
1 'polypeptide(L)'
;MSRNERHRVAATAVLLLAAATFAQGASDDAASSGFPKWLAFGGQIRGRMEAPAGSDFLRNSGEPYLLTRLRLNVALRPWKWLTLFAETQDTRALGYDATPPATMQDPLDLRAAYLELHSSGPRGVMVRTGRQEIALGNSRLIAIGPWSNTSRTFDAIRTAWFRPGLRFEWIAGSLVLTDGARFDRHKPGEHVYASYNTLSRVVPHSQLEPYFIAKTVAGVTGELGSRGDAAVYTAGLRWAGTFAKTFDYSAEMLRQRGTWAADRIRADAGTYTLGWTFSTSPPKPRVSADFSFGSGDRNPTDGTRGALDLLYGNQQPFFSYTGMFCWRNLREVRAGLDIVVRKNVKLVLDYRDFYLATVADAWYNSSGNAIVLNRHAASSHIGQGPDTQVSWTVGRYGQLTAGVAQVFAGAYLRQSGKSSGYLYPYLGWGKQFGPTR
;
A
#
# COMPACT_ATOMS: atom_id res chain seq x y z
N MET A 1 -6.43 14.63 28.87
CA MET A 1 -6.86 13.20 28.95
C MET A 1 -7.72 13.02 30.19
N SER A 2 -8.99 12.67 30.00
CA SER A 2 -9.93 12.43 31.09
C SER A 2 -9.54 11.13 31.86
N ARG A 3 -10.06 10.98 33.10
CA ARG A 3 -9.80 9.79 33.93
C ARG A 3 -10.29 8.50 33.24
N ASN A 4 -11.34 8.58 32.43
CA ASN A 4 -11.89 7.48 31.64
C ASN A 4 -11.00 7.09 30.45
N GLU A 5 -10.29 8.03 29.84
CA GLU A 5 -9.35 7.76 28.74
C GLU A 5 -8.11 7.02 29.24
N ARG A 6 -7.60 7.38 30.42
CA ARG A 6 -6.46 6.68 31.05
C ARG A 6 -6.80 5.21 31.36
N HIS A 7 -8.03 4.94 31.82
CA HIS A 7 -8.47 3.56 32.07
C HIS A 7 -8.67 2.75 30.78
N ARG A 8 -9.13 3.37 29.70
CA ARG A 8 -9.27 2.71 28.38
C ARG A 8 -7.91 2.39 27.76
N VAL A 9 -6.96 3.32 27.80
CA VAL A 9 -5.59 3.09 27.32
C VAL A 9 -4.87 2.03 28.15
N ALA A 10 -5.03 2.04 29.49
CA ALA A 10 -4.46 1.04 30.38
C ALA A 10 -5.07 -0.35 30.16
N ALA A 11 -6.39 -0.47 29.97
CA ALA A 11 -7.06 -1.73 29.69
C ALA A 11 -6.62 -2.32 28.34
N THR A 12 -6.39 -1.48 27.34
CA THR A 12 -5.93 -1.91 26.01
C THR A 12 -4.46 -2.34 26.04
N ALA A 13 -3.61 -1.67 26.81
CA ALA A 13 -2.23 -2.08 27.01
C ALA A 13 -2.16 -3.46 27.73
N VAL A 14 -3.05 -3.74 28.67
CA VAL A 14 -3.17 -5.03 29.35
C VAL A 14 -3.66 -6.13 28.40
N LEU A 15 -4.60 -5.83 27.49
CA LEU A 15 -5.06 -6.78 26.46
C LEU A 15 -3.97 -7.09 25.44
N LEU A 16 -3.16 -6.11 25.04
CA LEU A 16 -1.99 -6.32 24.17
C LEU A 16 -0.89 -7.13 24.86
N LEU A 17 -0.65 -6.91 26.16
CA LEU A 17 0.26 -7.72 26.97
C LEU A 17 -0.28 -9.16 27.16
N ALA A 18 -1.57 -9.33 27.40
CA ALA A 18 -2.21 -10.64 27.49
C ALA A 18 -2.16 -11.39 26.15
N ALA A 19 -2.43 -10.70 25.01
CA ALA A 19 -2.28 -11.28 23.68
C ALA A 19 -0.80 -11.65 23.37
N ALA A 20 0.15 -10.87 23.86
CA ALA A 20 1.58 -11.17 23.75
C ALA A 20 1.98 -12.42 24.57
N THR A 21 1.39 -12.64 25.73
CA THR A 21 1.61 -13.86 26.55
C THR A 21 0.98 -15.10 25.93
N PHE A 22 -0.20 -15.01 25.32
CA PHE A 22 -0.78 -16.11 24.52
C PHE A 22 0.07 -16.43 23.28
N ALA A 23 0.67 -15.42 22.63
CA ALA A 23 1.59 -15.63 21.51
C ALA A 23 2.94 -16.24 21.92
N GLN A 24 3.31 -16.22 23.19
CA GLN A 24 4.52 -16.90 23.71
C GLN A 24 4.42 -18.42 23.71
N GLY A 25 3.19 -18.99 23.73
CA GLY A 25 2.97 -20.43 23.67
C GLY A 25 2.98 -21.03 22.26
N ALA A 26 2.89 -20.20 21.21
CA ALA A 26 3.02 -20.67 19.84
C ALA A 26 4.51 -20.63 19.45
N SER A 27 5.25 -21.67 19.79
CA SER A 27 6.65 -21.85 19.40
C SER A 27 6.77 -21.96 17.87
N ASP A 28 7.89 -21.46 17.31
CA ASP A 28 8.27 -21.58 15.90
C ASP A 28 8.49 -23.04 15.42
N ASP A 29 8.26 -24.01 16.29
CA ASP A 29 8.31 -25.43 16.00
C ASP A 29 7.01 -25.91 15.33
N ALA A 30 6.81 -25.51 14.08
CA ALA A 30 5.85 -26.22 13.21
C ALA A 30 6.20 -27.71 13.01
N ALA A 31 7.33 -28.17 13.56
CA ALA A 31 7.78 -29.56 13.55
C ALA A 31 7.20 -30.40 14.70
N SER A 32 6.57 -29.81 15.74
CA SER A 32 6.04 -30.52 16.91
C SER A 32 4.54 -30.28 17.19
N SER A 33 3.82 -29.57 16.31
CA SER A 33 2.36 -29.51 16.40
C SER A 33 1.81 -30.92 16.10
N GLY A 34 1.04 -31.50 17.00
CA GLY A 34 0.38 -32.80 16.77
C GLY A 34 -0.63 -32.81 15.61
N PHE A 35 -0.57 -31.80 14.73
CA PHE A 35 -1.42 -31.69 13.55
C PHE A 35 -0.79 -32.37 12.33
N PRO A 36 -1.62 -32.96 11.45
CA PRO A 36 -1.16 -33.54 10.20
C PRO A 36 -0.43 -32.49 9.32
N LYS A 37 0.60 -32.90 8.56
CA LYS A 37 1.41 -32.04 7.69
C LYS A 37 0.59 -31.29 6.62
N TRP A 38 -0.62 -31.76 6.29
CA TRP A 38 -1.52 -31.12 5.34
C TRP A 38 -2.36 -29.99 5.96
N LEU A 39 -2.35 -29.83 7.30
CA LEU A 39 -3.09 -28.79 8.03
C LEU A 39 -2.11 -27.83 8.70
N ALA A 40 -2.27 -26.54 8.45
CA ALA A 40 -1.46 -25.51 9.04
C ALA A 40 -2.33 -24.36 9.56
N PHE A 41 -2.00 -23.88 10.76
CA PHE A 41 -2.61 -22.70 11.37
C PHE A 41 -1.58 -21.58 11.48
N GLY A 42 -2.03 -20.36 11.25
CA GLY A 42 -1.18 -19.20 11.40
C GLY A 42 -1.98 -17.94 11.70
N GLY A 43 -1.28 -16.84 11.78
CA GLY A 43 -1.94 -15.55 11.98
C GLY A 43 -0.98 -14.40 12.18
N GLN A 44 -1.55 -13.25 12.52
CA GLN A 44 -0.83 -12.02 12.78
C GLN A 44 -1.51 -11.25 13.91
N ILE A 45 -0.70 -10.68 14.79
CA ILE A 45 -1.11 -9.65 15.74
C ILE A 45 -0.32 -8.38 15.41
N ARG A 46 -1.00 -7.22 15.39
CA ARG A 46 -0.36 -5.92 15.21
C ARG A 46 -1.04 -4.87 16.08
N GLY A 47 -0.23 -4.04 16.71
CA GLY A 47 -0.64 -2.77 17.31
C GLY A 47 0.17 -1.63 16.70
N ARG A 48 -0.47 -0.49 16.40
CA ARG A 48 0.22 0.70 15.93
C ARG A 48 -0.47 1.95 16.48
N MET A 49 0.28 2.70 17.27
CA MET A 49 -0.11 4.02 17.75
C MET A 49 0.31 5.07 16.72
N GLU A 50 -0.57 5.96 16.37
CA GLU A 50 -0.36 7.11 15.49
C GLU A 50 -0.81 8.37 16.22
N ALA A 51 -0.02 9.44 16.13
CA ALA A 51 -0.30 10.69 16.82
C ALA A 51 -0.12 11.89 15.86
N PRO A 52 -0.99 12.01 14.83
CA PRO A 52 -0.91 13.11 13.88
C PRO A 52 -1.09 14.46 14.58
N ALA A 53 -0.33 15.47 14.16
CA ALA A 53 -0.44 16.83 14.62
C ALA A 53 -0.39 17.80 13.44
N GLY A 54 -1.30 18.77 13.41
CA GLY A 54 -1.45 19.69 12.29
C GLY A 54 -2.22 19.05 11.13
N SER A 55 -3.18 18.16 11.41
CA SER A 55 -4.07 17.56 10.38
C SER A 55 -4.70 18.66 9.53
N ASP A 56 -4.84 18.39 8.24
CA ASP A 56 -5.29 19.39 7.26
C ASP A 56 -4.45 20.68 7.20
N PHE A 57 -3.22 20.66 7.77
CA PHE A 57 -2.34 21.83 7.90
C PHE A 57 -2.97 22.97 8.72
N LEU A 58 -3.76 22.60 9.70
CA LEU A 58 -4.37 23.49 10.68
C LEU A 58 -3.69 23.32 12.04
N ARG A 59 -3.52 24.42 12.79
CA ARG A 59 -2.94 24.36 14.14
C ARG A 59 -3.88 23.60 15.08
N ASN A 60 -3.29 22.86 16.02
CA ASN A 60 -3.98 22.12 17.06
C ASN A 60 -5.02 21.09 16.56
N SER A 61 -4.83 20.59 15.34
CA SER A 61 -5.65 19.54 14.77
C SER A 61 -4.88 18.19 14.78
N GLY A 62 -5.64 17.11 14.91
CA GLY A 62 -5.13 15.75 15.00
C GLY A 62 -5.12 15.19 16.43
N GLU A 63 -5.46 13.93 16.55
CA GLU A 63 -5.60 13.20 17.81
C GLU A 63 -4.85 11.88 17.73
N PRO A 64 -4.23 11.44 18.85
CA PRO A 64 -3.58 10.14 18.89
C PRO A 64 -4.62 9.02 18.97
N TYR A 65 -4.36 7.95 18.22
CA TYR A 65 -5.20 6.75 18.21
C TYR A 65 -4.33 5.48 18.13
N LEU A 66 -4.93 4.34 18.52
CA LEU A 66 -4.32 3.04 18.46
C LEU A 66 -5.06 2.14 17.47
N LEU A 67 -4.36 1.68 16.46
CA LEU A 67 -4.83 0.68 15.52
C LEU A 67 -4.42 -0.72 16.01
N THR A 68 -5.39 -1.62 16.16
CA THR A 68 -5.13 -3.03 16.46
C THR A 68 -5.58 -3.91 15.32
N ARG A 69 -4.87 -5.02 15.08
CA ARG A 69 -5.23 -6.03 14.09
C ARG A 69 -4.90 -7.43 14.58
N LEU A 70 -5.89 -8.29 14.51
CA LEU A 70 -5.75 -9.74 14.69
C LEU A 70 -6.15 -10.43 13.39
N ARG A 71 -5.33 -11.34 12.90
CA ARG A 71 -5.64 -12.27 11.80
C ARG A 71 -5.40 -13.69 12.25
N LEU A 72 -6.31 -14.58 11.90
CA LEU A 72 -6.18 -16.01 12.11
C LEU A 72 -6.44 -16.72 10.79
N ASN A 73 -5.57 -17.64 10.41
CA ASN A 73 -5.72 -18.37 9.16
C ASN A 73 -5.54 -19.87 9.31
N VAL A 74 -6.13 -20.61 8.40
CA VAL A 74 -5.98 -22.03 8.21
C VAL A 74 -5.65 -22.34 6.75
N ALA A 75 -4.68 -23.22 6.54
CA ALA A 75 -4.34 -23.73 5.22
C ALA A 75 -4.44 -25.26 5.22
N LEU A 76 -5.20 -25.81 4.27
CA LEU A 76 -5.33 -27.23 4.01
C LEU A 76 -4.59 -27.56 2.71
N ARG A 77 -3.62 -28.46 2.76
CA ARG A 77 -2.80 -28.92 1.62
C ARG A 77 -2.84 -30.44 1.52
N PRO A 78 -4.02 -31.02 1.18
CA PRO A 78 -4.18 -32.48 1.15
C PRO A 78 -3.30 -33.12 0.08
N TRP A 79 -2.99 -32.38 -1.00
CA TRP A 79 -2.07 -32.77 -2.06
C TRP A 79 -1.11 -31.63 -2.39
N LYS A 80 0.04 -31.95 -2.98
CA LYS A 80 1.08 -30.97 -3.34
C LYS A 80 0.63 -29.94 -4.36
N TRP A 81 -0.46 -30.21 -5.10
CA TRP A 81 -1.02 -29.36 -6.15
C TRP A 81 -2.28 -28.60 -5.72
N LEU A 82 -2.82 -28.84 -4.51
CA LEU A 82 -4.04 -28.22 -4.00
C LEU A 82 -3.81 -27.53 -2.67
N THR A 83 -4.20 -26.26 -2.60
CA THR A 83 -4.29 -25.50 -1.33
C THR A 83 -5.70 -24.92 -1.19
N LEU A 84 -6.32 -25.15 -0.04
CA LEU A 84 -7.49 -24.43 0.45
C LEU A 84 -7.03 -23.51 1.57
N PHE A 85 -7.42 -22.26 1.54
CA PHE A 85 -6.99 -21.25 2.52
C PHE A 85 -8.18 -20.42 2.98
N ALA A 86 -8.25 -20.15 4.29
CA ALA A 86 -9.17 -19.19 4.87
C ALA A 86 -8.46 -18.35 5.93
N GLU A 87 -8.80 -17.05 6.00
CA GLU A 87 -8.30 -16.10 6.99
C GLU A 87 -9.42 -15.18 7.45
N THR A 88 -9.57 -15.06 8.76
CA THR A 88 -10.41 -14.05 9.41
C THR A 88 -9.55 -12.88 9.88
N GLN A 89 -10.17 -11.71 10.03
CA GLN A 89 -9.53 -10.49 10.51
C GLN A 89 -10.47 -9.77 11.48
N ASP A 90 -9.90 -9.18 12.54
CA ASP A 90 -10.52 -8.14 13.36
C ASP A 90 -9.57 -6.95 13.43
N THR A 91 -10.05 -5.77 13.09
CA THR A 91 -9.28 -4.52 13.16
C THR A 91 -10.08 -3.44 13.88
N ARG A 92 -9.40 -2.71 14.78
CA ARG A 92 -10.02 -1.66 15.58
C ARG A 92 -9.18 -0.39 15.54
N ALA A 93 -9.88 0.76 15.66
CA ALA A 93 -9.28 2.07 15.84
C ALA A 93 -9.74 2.62 17.20
N LEU A 94 -8.89 2.52 18.20
CA LEU A 94 -9.19 2.89 19.57
C LEU A 94 -8.72 4.31 19.86
N GLY A 95 -9.55 5.13 20.49
CA GLY A 95 -9.27 6.55 20.74
C GLY A 95 -9.44 7.44 19.53
N TYR A 96 -10.10 6.97 18.47
CA TYR A 96 -10.49 7.76 17.31
C TYR A 96 -11.90 8.31 17.56
N ASP A 97 -12.03 9.63 17.69
CA ASP A 97 -13.27 10.25 18.18
C ASP A 97 -14.40 10.29 17.12
N ALA A 98 -14.03 10.37 15.84
CA ALA A 98 -14.99 10.27 14.75
C ALA A 98 -15.25 8.80 14.37
N THR A 99 -16.22 8.56 13.49
CA THR A 99 -16.40 7.23 12.88
C THR A 99 -15.15 6.84 12.11
N PRO A 100 -14.45 5.77 12.51
CA PRO A 100 -13.22 5.37 11.83
C PRO A 100 -13.47 5.00 10.37
N PRO A 101 -12.63 5.47 9.43
CA PRO A 101 -12.76 5.07 8.03
C PRO A 101 -12.50 3.56 7.86
N ALA A 102 -13.06 2.97 6.82
CA ALA A 102 -12.94 1.55 6.47
C ALA A 102 -11.48 1.06 6.32
N THR A 103 -10.52 1.96 6.14
CA THR A 103 -9.09 1.63 6.13
C THR A 103 -8.48 1.43 7.52
N MET A 104 -9.20 1.82 8.57
CA MET A 104 -8.74 1.75 9.97
C MET A 104 -9.48 0.70 10.78
N GLN A 105 -10.78 0.48 10.54
CA GLN A 105 -11.61 -0.41 11.32
C GLN A 105 -12.47 -1.31 10.46
N ASP A 106 -12.49 -2.58 10.85
CA ASP A 106 -13.27 -3.65 10.27
C ASP A 106 -13.40 -4.77 11.33
N PRO A 107 -14.52 -4.80 12.07
CA PRO A 107 -14.77 -5.85 13.05
C PRO A 107 -14.93 -7.20 12.36
N LEU A 108 -14.49 -8.24 13.02
CA LEU A 108 -14.46 -9.65 12.61
C LEU A 108 -15.09 -9.98 11.25
N ASP A 109 -14.24 -10.16 10.24
CA ASP A 109 -14.67 -10.51 8.89
C ASP A 109 -13.84 -11.65 8.27
N LEU A 110 -14.36 -12.24 7.19
CA LEU A 110 -13.67 -13.20 6.34
C LEU A 110 -12.81 -12.43 5.32
N ARG A 111 -11.54 -12.24 5.67
CA ARG A 111 -10.60 -11.46 4.88
C ARG A 111 -10.11 -12.17 3.61
N ALA A 112 -9.89 -13.47 3.68
CA ALA A 112 -9.50 -14.27 2.53
C ALA A 112 -10.10 -15.66 2.61
N ALA A 113 -10.54 -16.18 1.45
CA ALA A 113 -10.96 -17.57 1.28
C ALA A 113 -10.78 -17.95 -0.18
N TYR A 114 -9.86 -18.86 -0.45
CA TYR A 114 -9.57 -19.27 -1.82
C TYR A 114 -9.17 -20.72 -1.95
N LEU A 115 -9.35 -21.24 -3.17
CA LEU A 115 -8.78 -22.48 -3.65
C LEU A 115 -7.63 -22.16 -4.61
N GLU A 116 -6.50 -22.84 -4.48
CA GLU A 116 -5.38 -22.75 -5.41
C GLU A 116 -4.97 -24.12 -5.92
N LEU A 117 -4.87 -24.22 -7.23
CA LEU A 117 -4.28 -25.34 -7.96
C LEU A 117 -2.93 -24.88 -8.52
N HIS A 118 -1.86 -25.63 -8.28
CA HIS A 118 -0.54 -25.26 -8.74
C HIS A 118 0.35 -26.45 -9.07
N SER A 119 1.19 -26.29 -10.08
CA SER A 119 2.23 -27.24 -10.43
C SER A 119 3.33 -27.28 -9.37
N SER A 120 3.83 -28.46 -9.04
CA SER A 120 4.80 -28.67 -7.95
C SER A 120 6.27 -28.38 -8.35
N GLY A 121 6.53 -27.96 -9.59
CA GLY A 121 7.88 -27.76 -10.12
C GLY A 121 8.22 -26.30 -10.44
N PRO A 122 9.45 -26.04 -10.96
CA PRO A 122 9.89 -24.70 -11.36
C PRO A 122 9.24 -24.23 -12.68
N ARG A 123 8.45 -25.07 -13.33
CA ARG A 123 7.67 -24.81 -14.54
C ARG A 123 6.24 -25.29 -14.34
N GLY A 124 5.30 -24.55 -14.84
CA GLY A 124 3.92 -24.99 -14.78
C GLY A 124 2.90 -23.87 -14.79
N VAL A 125 1.77 -24.16 -14.17
CA VAL A 125 0.63 -23.26 -14.07
C VAL A 125 0.17 -23.16 -12.62
N MET A 126 -0.47 -22.02 -12.31
CA MET A 126 -1.18 -21.79 -11.07
C MET A 126 -2.54 -21.18 -11.42
N VAL A 127 -3.60 -21.66 -10.75
CA VAL A 127 -4.93 -21.06 -10.79
C VAL A 127 -5.40 -20.87 -9.36
N ARG A 128 -5.74 -19.65 -8.98
CA ARG A 128 -6.32 -19.34 -7.68
C ARG A 128 -7.66 -18.62 -7.87
N THR A 129 -8.69 -19.09 -7.20
CA THR A 129 -10.04 -18.51 -7.25
C THR A 129 -10.59 -18.29 -5.86
N GLY A 130 -11.29 -17.17 -5.68
CA GLY A 130 -11.87 -16.74 -4.41
C GLY A 130 -11.31 -15.42 -3.90
N ARG A 131 -11.63 -15.10 -2.65
CA ARG A 131 -11.16 -13.88 -1.97
C ARG A 131 -9.68 -14.00 -1.61
N GLN A 132 -8.87 -13.10 -2.12
CA GLN A 132 -7.42 -13.20 -2.03
C GLN A 132 -6.72 -11.83 -2.02
N GLU A 133 -5.51 -11.80 -1.48
CA GLU A 133 -4.58 -10.69 -1.64
C GLU A 133 -3.95 -10.73 -3.04
N ILE A 134 -3.87 -9.57 -3.68
CA ILE A 134 -3.17 -9.40 -4.96
C ILE A 134 -2.22 -8.21 -4.85
N ALA A 135 -0.96 -8.46 -5.15
CA ALA A 135 0.08 -7.44 -5.30
C ALA A 135 0.87 -7.72 -6.58
N LEU A 136 1.06 -6.72 -7.42
CA LEU A 136 1.79 -6.82 -8.67
C LEU A 136 3.01 -5.90 -8.68
N GLY A 137 4.13 -6.42 -9.17
CA GLY A 137 5.40 -5.70 -9.23
C GLY A 137 5.83 -5.14 -7.89
N ASN A 138 6.11 -3.84 -7.86
CA ASN A 138 6.45 -3.12 -6.63
C ASN A 138 5.22 -2.59 -5.85
N SER A 139 4.00 -3.03 -6.20
CA SER A 139 2.76 -2.62 -5.52
C SER A 139 2.33 -1.16 -5.73
N ARG A 140 2.79 -0.49 -6.78
CA ARG A 140 2.35 0.89 -7.09
C ARG A 140 0.97 0.96 -7.72
N LEU A 141 0.52 -0.08 -8.43
CA LEU A 141 -0.74 -0.08 -9.18
C LEU A 141 -1.79 -1.03 -8.62
N ILE A 142 -1.39 -2.25 -8.24
CA ILE A 142 -2.25 -3.20 -7.54
C ILE A 142 -1.49 -3.70 -6.31
N ALA A 143 -2.07 -3.48 -5.13
CA ALA A 143 -1.43 -3.71 -3.85
C ALA A 143 -2.40 -4.10 -2.76
N ILE A 144 -1.90 -4.81 -1.77
CA ILE A 144 -2.64 -5.14 -0.55
C ILE A 144 -2.78 -3.96 0.43
N GLY A 145 -1.97 -2.91 0.31
CA GLY A 145 -1.98 -1.75 1.20
C GLY A 145 -1.58 -2.10 2.64
N PRO A 146 -0.36 -2.58 2.89
CA PRO A 146 0.04 -3.11 4.19
C PRO A 146 0.05 -2.07 5.32
N TRP A 147 0.13 -0.78 4.97
CA TRP A 147 0.02 0.32 5.93
C TRP A 147 -1.39 0.47 6.49
N SER A 148 -2.42 0.33 5.64
CA SER A 148 -3.82 0.31 6.09
C SER A 148 -4.03 -0.74 7.19
N ASN A 149 -4.90 -0.47 8.16
CA ASN A 149 -5.22 -1.43 9.21
C ASN A 149 -5.99 -2.64 8.68
N THR A 150 -6.94 -2.42 7.78
CA THR A 150 -7.76 -3.47 7.16
C THR A 150 -7.03 -4.16 6.00
N SER A 151 -6.17 -3.43 5.26
CA SER A 151 -5.56 -3.89 4.02
C SER A 151 -6.61 -4.17 2.91
N ARG A 152 -6.17 -4.62 1.73
CA ARG A 152 -7.04 -4.78 0.56
C ARG A 152 -7.05 -6.22 0.08
N THR A 153 -8.23 -6.71 -0.32
CA THR A 153 -8.44 -8.02 -0.94
C THR A 153 -9.29 -7.88 -2.18
N PHE A 154 -9.31 -8.94 -3.00
CA PHE A 154 -10.07 -9.02 -4.24
C PHE A 154 -10.82 -10.35 -4.29
N ASP A 155 -12.08 -10.33 -4.70
CA ASP A 155 -12.78 -11.53 -5.15
C ASP A 155 -12.40 -11.73 -6.62
N ALA A 156 -11.55 -12.74 -6.92
CA ALA A 156 -10.88 -12.84 -8.21
C ALA A 156 -10.53 -14.27 -8.62
N ILE A 157 -10.35 -14.43 -9.93
CA ILE A 157 -9.60 -15.53 -10.53
C ILE A 157 -8.22 -14.98 -10.93
N ARG A 158 -7.17 -15.66 -10.49
CA ARG A 158 -5.78 -15.36 -10.80
C ARG A 158 -5.13 -16.59 -11.40
N THR A 159 -4.55 -16.45 -12.58
CA THR A 159 -3.84 -17.52 -13.27
C THR A 159 -2.42 -17.09 -13.56
N ALA A 160 -1.48 -18.02 -13.52
CA ALA A 160 -0.12 -17.77 -13.92
C ALA A 160 0.45 -18.97 -14.67
N TRP A 161 1.20 -18.69 -15.74
CA TRP A 161 2.13 -19.62 -16.35
C TRP A 161 3.54 -19.17 -16.03
N PHE A 162 4.40 -20.10 -15.62
CA PHE A 162 5.75 -19.77 -15.19
C PHE A 162 6.78 -20.81 -15.58
N ARG A 163 7.99 -20.33 -15.82
CA ARG A 163 9.22 -21.11 -15.95
C ARG A 163 10.40 -20.27 -15.44
N PRO A 164 11.59 -20.84 -15.21
CA PRO A 164 12.73 -20.09 -14.73
C PRO A 164 13.03 -18.84 -15.57
N GLY A 165 12.90 -17.67 -14.94
CA GLY A 165 13.10 -16.34 -15.55
C GLY A 165 11.91 -15.75 -16.30
N LEU A 166 10.79 -16.45 -16.39
CA LEU A 166 9.56 -15.97 -17.04
C LEU A 166 8.34 -16.28 -16.20
N ARG A 167 7.46 -15.30 -16.01
CA ARG A 167 6.14 -15.45 -15.41
C ARG A 167 5.15 -14.58 -16.18
N PHE A 168 4.09 -15.19 -16.65
CA PHE A 168 2.94 -14.50 -17.24
C PHE A 168 1.75 -14.71 -16.32
N GLU A 169 1.11 -13.62 -15.92
CA GLU A 169 0.05 -13.64 -14.93
C GLU A 169 -1.16 -12.86 -15.42
N TRP A 170 -2.35 -13.45 -15.24
CA TRP A 170 -3.63 -12.85 -15.60
C TRP A 170 -4.55 -12.86 -14.38
N ILE A 171 -5.30 -11.79 -14.24
CA ILE A 171 -6.22 -11.55 -13.14
C ILE A 171 -7.52 -11.02 -13.72
N ALA A 172 -8.64 -11.54 -13.20
CA ALA A 172 -9.97 -11.00 -13.41
C ALA A 172 -10.70 -11.01 -12.06
N GLY A 173 -11.22 -9.86 -11.62
CA GLY A 173 -11.89 -9.78 -10.32
C GLY A 173 -12.42 -8.41 -9.98
N SER A 174 -12.85 -8.26 -8.74
CA SER A 174 -13.38 -7.03 -8.16
C SER A 174 -12.76 -6.76 -6.81
N LEU A 175 -12.57 -5.46 -6.50
CA LEU A 175 -12.15 -5.03 -5.16
C LEU A 175 -13.19 -5.46 -4.13
N VAL A 176 -12.76 -5.90 -2.96
CA VAL A 176 -13.62 -6.11 -1.80
C VAL A 176 -13.75 -4.78 -1.05
N LEU A 177 -14.99 -4.38 -0.79
CA LEU A 177 -15.31 -3.23 0.04
C LEU A 177 -15.36 -3.66 1.50
N THR A 178 -14.56 -3.01 2.31
CA THR A 178 -14.63 -3.12 3.76
C THR A 178 -15.86 -2.37 4.28
N ASP A 179 -16.68 -3.06 5.07
CA ASP A 179 -17.90 -2.53 5.69
C ASP A 179 -17.94 -2.89 7.18
N GLY A 180 -17.58 -1.95 8.04
CA GLY A 180 -17.51 -2.19 9.49
C GLY A 180 -18.83 -2.56 10.18
N ALA A 181 -19.95 -2.60 9.47
CA ALA A 181 -21.27 -2.98 9.99
C ALA A 181 -21.80 -4.30 9.40
N ARG A 182 -21.21 -4.82 8.34
CA ARG A 182 -21.65 -6.02 7.61
C ARG A 182 -20.44 -6.77 7.08
N PHE A 183 -20.64 -8.03 6.72
CA PHE A 183 -19.61 -8.79 6.01
C PHE A 183 -19.20 -8.11 4.71
N ASP A 184 -17.89 -8.06 4.51
CA ASP A 184 -17.25 -7.52 3.31
C ASP A 184 -17.75 -8.19 2.04
N ARG A 185 -17.96 -7.41 1.01
CA ARG A 185 -18.43 -7.88 -0.29
C ARG A 185 -17.65 -7.23 -1.43
N HIS A 186 -17.66 -7.86 -2.59
CA HIS A 186 -17.10 -7.24 -3.79
C HIS A 186 -17.78 -5.90 -4.08
N LYS A 187 -17.05 -4.95 -4.61
CA LYS A 187 -17.55 -3.63 -5.01
C LYS A 187 -18.45 -3.78 -6.25
N PRO A 188 -19.77 -3.52 -6.13
CA PRO A 188 -20.66 -3.66 -7.28
C PRO A 188 -20.27 -2.71 -8.41
N GLY A 189 -20.35 -3.19 -9.66
CA GLY A 189 -20.09 -2.39 -10.84
C GLY A 189 -18.63 -1.98 -11.05
N GLU A 190 -17.68 -2.48 -10.22
CA GLU A 190 -16.25 -2.21 -10.42
C GLU A 190 -15.49 -3.52 -10.63
N HIS A 191 -14.81 -3.63 -11.78
CA HIS A 191 -14.03 -4.81 -12.13
C HIS A 191 -12.62 -4.42 -12.56
N VAL A 192 -11.68 -5.34 -12.37
CA VAL A 192 -10.29 -5.21 -12.79
C VAL A 192 -9.86 -6.46 -13.55
N TYR A 193 -9.20 -6.23 -14.66
CA TYR A 193 -8.55 -7.24 -15.49
C TYR A 193 -7.09 -6.84 -15.65
N ALA A 194 -6.16 -7.75 -15.44
CA ALA A 194 -4.74 -7.45 -15.55
C ALA A 194 -3.99 -8.58 -16.25
N SER A 195 -3.03 -8.20 -17.09
CA SER A 195 -1.93 -9.05 -17.52
C SER A 195 -0.65 -8.42 -17.00
N TYR A 196 0.08 -9.11 -16.12
CA TYR A 196 1.33 -8.64 -15.54
C TYR A 196 2.41 -9.69 -15.77
N ASN A 197 3.48 -9.31 -16.45
CA ASN A 197 4.46 -10.27 -16.93
C ASN A 197 5.84 -9.94 -16.35
N THR A 198 6.59 -10.97 -15.95
CA THR A 198 7.92 -10.83 -15.36
C THR A 198 8.94 -11.57 -16.22
N LEU A 199 9.92 -10.82 -16.73
CA LEU A 199 10.95 -11.28 -17.64
C LEU A 199 12.34 -11.02 -17.02
N SER A 200 12.92 -12.00 -16.31
CA SER A 200 14.16 -11.84 -15.54
C SER A 200 15.43 -12.31 -16.28
N ARG A 201 15.32 -12.73 -17.54
CA ARG A 201 16.45 -13.26 -18.32
C ARG A 201 16.67 -12.56 -19.66
N VAL A 202 15.88 -11.54 -19.96
CA VAL A 202 15.99 -10.79 -21.22
C VAL A 202 17.16 -9.82 -21.18
N VAL A 203 17.36 -9.17 -20.04
CA VAL A 203 18.51 -8.29 -19.80
C VAL A 203 19.26 -8.80 -18.57
N PRO A 204 20.60 -8.98 -18.64
CA PRO A 204 21.40 -9.43 -17.50
C PRO A 204 21.18 -8.56 -16.25
N HIS A 205 21.13 -9.21 -15.09
CA HIS A 205 20.99 -8.56 -13.78
C HIS A 205 19.77 -7.62 -13.64
N SER A 206 18.74 -7.81 -14.47
CA SER A 206 17.54 -6.98 -14.44
C SER A 206 16.26 -7.78 -14.67
N GLN A 207 15.16 -7.14 -14.39
CA GLN A 207 13.80 -7.63 -14.53
C GLN A 207 12.98 -6.61 -15.31
N LEU A 208 12.38 -7.06 -16.40
CA LEU A 208 11.40 -6.31 -17.18
C LEU A 208 10.00 -6.80 -16.83
N GLU A 209 9.10 -5.88 -16.58
CA GLU A 209 7.72 -6.18 -16.20
C GLU A 209 6.74 -5.37 -17.06
N PRO A 210 6.50 -5.79 -18.32
CA PRO A 210 5.42 -5.20 -19.11
C PRO A 210 4.06 -5.64 -18.57
N TYR A 211 3.12 -4.69 -18.52
CA TYR A 211 1.78 -4.94 -18.02
C TYR A 211 0.69 -4.18 -18.78
N PHE A 212 -0.51 -4.73 -18.71
CA PHE A 212 -1.74 -4.09 -19.13
C PHE A 212 -2.82 -4.33 -18.07
N ILE A 213 -3.49 -3.24 -17.65
CA ILE A 213 -4.55 -3.30 -16.63
C ILE A 213 -5.76 -2.54 -17.18
N ALA A 214 -6.93 -3.18 -17.16
CA ALA A 214 -8.21 -2.56 -17.46
C ALA A 214 -9.06 -2.51 -16.19
N LYS A 215 -9.60 -1.34 -15.87
CA LYS A 215 -10.55 -1.14 -14.78
C LYS A 215 -11.84 -0.58 -15.37
N THR A 216 -12.97 -1.20 -15.02
CA THR A 216 -14.29 -0.71 -15.39
C THR A 216 -15.04 -0.27 -14.13
N VAL A 217 -15.80 0.82 -14.22
CA VAL A 217 -16.62 1.34 -13.12
C VAL A 217 -17.96 1.77 -13.68
N ALA A 218 -19.04 1.21 -13.15
CA ALA A 218 -20.39 1.58 -13.54
C ALA A 218 -20.86 2.86 -12.84
N GLY A 219 -21.68 3.65 -13.51
CA GLY A 219 -22.42 4.76 -12.92
C GLY A 219 -21.56 5.94 -12.51
N VAL A 220 -20.58 6.35 -13.33
CA VAL A 220 -19.73 7.51 -13.07
C VAL A 220 -20.32 8.80 -13.67
N THR A 221 -19.84 9.94 -13.16
CA THR A 221 -20.20 11.27 -13.70
C THR A 221 -18.96 11.92 -14.32
N GLY A 222 -19.08 12.38 -15.53
CA GLY A 222 -18.06 13.13 -16.26
C GLY A 222 -17.96 14.58 -15.82
N GLU A 223 -16.98 15.30 -16.35
CA GLU A 223 -16.66 16.69 -15.99
C GLU A 223 -17.81 17.66 -16.23
N LEU A 224 -18.54 17.46 -17.32
CA LEU A 224 -19.68 18.29 -17.70
C LEU A 224 -21.02 17.71 -17.22
N GLY A 225 -21.01 16.81 -16.23
CA GLY A 225 -22.21 16.21 -15.64
C GLY A 225 -22.81 15.06 -16.45
N SER A 226 -22.16 14.59 -17.52
CA SER A 226 -22.59 13.41 -18.27
C SER A 226 -22.56 12.17 -17.37
N ARG A 227 -23.56 11.31 -17.49
CA ARG A 227 -23.60 10.02 -16.76
C ARG A 227 -23.29 8.88 -17.70
N GLY A 228 -22.59 7.87 -17.20
CA GLY A 228 -22.21 6.69 -17.97
C GLY A 228 -21.31 5.77 -17.18
N ASP A 229 -20.62 4.89 -17.86
CA ASP A 229 -19.65 3.98 -17.27
C ASP A 229 -18.21 4.45 -17.59
N ALA A 230 -17.26 4.01 -16.77
CA ALA A 230 -15.85 4.24 -17.02
C ALA A 230 -15.13 2.96 -17.48
N ALA A 231 -14.19 3.14 -18.39
CA ALA A 231 -13.22 2.14 -18.78
C ALA A 231 -11.83 2.77 -18.81
N VAL A 232 -10.98 2.41 -17.85
CA VAL A 232 -9.61 2.91 -17.69
C VAL A 232 -8.64 1.84 -18.13
N TYR A 233 -7.92 2.06 -19.23
CA TYR A 233 -6.89 1.15 -19.75
C TYR A 233 -5.51 1.71 -19.40
N THR A 234 -4.72 0.93 -18.69
CA THR A 234 -3.36 1.27 -18.27
C THR A 234 -2.37 0.32 -18.91
N ALA A 235 -1.48 0.83 -19.73
CA ALA A 235 -0.34 0.08 -20.28
C ALA A 235 0.96 0.66 -19.72
N GLY A 236 1.88 -0.19 -19.31
CA GLY A 236 3.15 0.26 -18.76
C GLY A 236 4.25 -0.79 -18.76
N LEU A 237 5.41 -0.33 -18.38
CA LEU A 237 6.62 -1.13 -18.23
C LEU A 237 7.36 -0.70 -16.98
N ARG A 238 7.69 -1.65 -16.14
CA ARG A 238 8.67 -1.48 -15.09
C ARG A 238 9.96 -2.22 -15.46
N TRP A 239 11.09 -1.54 -15.29
CA TRP A 239 12.42 -2.10 -15.48
C TRP A 239 13.26 -1.83 -14.24
N ALA A 240 13.74 -2.86 -13.59
CA ALA A 240 14.53 -2.75 -12.37
C ALA A 240 15.69 -3.74 -12.40
N GLY A 241 16.81 -3.35 -11.80
CA GLY A 241 17.99 -4.20 -11.80
C GLY A 241 19.15 -3.62 -11.01
N THR A 242 20.31 -4.26 -11.19
CA THR A 242 21.57 -3.83 -10.58
C THR A 242 22.65 -3.75 -11.65
N PHE A 243 23.57 -2.80 -11.48
CA PHE A 243 24.78 -2.72 -12.31
C PHE A 243 26.00 -2.43 -11.42
N ALA A 244 27.18 -2.78 -11.90
CA ALA A 244 28.45 -2.61 -11.17
C ALA A 244 28.39 -3.14 -9.71
N LYS A 245 27.53 -4.13 -9.42
CA LYS A 245 27.33 -4.81 -8.13
C LYS A 245 26.81 -3.94 -6.97
N THR A 246 27.01 -2.63 -7.00
CA THR A 246 26.69 -1.71 -5.90
C THR A 246 25.59 -0.73 -6.25
N PHE A 247 25.29 -0.55 -7.52
CA PHE A 247 24.22 0.32 -7.99
C PHE A 247 22.95 -0.50 -8.27
N ASP A 248 21.82 0.04 -7.87
CA ASP A 248 20.51 -0.47 -8.25
C ASP A 248 19.67 0.64 -8.90
N TYR A 249 18.76 0.24 -9.74
CA TYR A 249 17.84 1.16 -10.40
C TYR A 249 16.45 0.56 -10.54
N SER A 250 15.45 1.43 -10.63
CA SER A 250 14.10 1.08 -11.01
C SER A 250 13.49 2.23 -11.81
N ALA A 251 12.94 1.92 -12.97
CA ALA A 251 12.18 2.85 -13.78
C ALA A 251 10.81 2.23 -14.09
N GLU A 252 9.75 2.98 -13.90
CA GLU A 252 8.40 2.58 -14.28
C GLU A 252 7.74 3.72 -15.02
N MET A 253 7.14 3.43 -16.17
CA MET A 253 6.37 4.37 -16.96
C MET A 253 5.06 3.72 -17.34
N LEU A 254 4.00 4.52 -17.29
CA LEU A 254 2.67 4.08 -17.69
C LEU A 254 1.88 5.18 -18.40
N ARG A 255 0.91 4.73 -19.15
CA ARG A 255 -0.04 5.56 -19.87
C ARG A 255 -1.44 5.04 -19.64
N GLN A 256 -2.39 5.95 -19.33
CA GLN A 256 -3.80 5.63 -19.18
C GLN A 256 -4.61 6.27 -20.32
N ARG A 257 -5.51 5.47 -20.87
CA ARG A 257 -6.45 5.86 -21.93
C ARG A 257 -7.80 5.24 -21.63
N GLY A 258 -8.85 5.73 -22.25
CA GLY A 258 -10.19 5.19 -22.12
C GLY A 258 -11.25 6.26 -22.01
N THR A 259 -12.35 5.93 -21.33
CA THR A 259 -13.52 6.80 -21.17
C THR A 259 -13.94 6.89 -19.70
N TRP A 260 -14.54 8.02 -19.34
CA TRP A 260 -15.18 8.23 -18.04
C TRP A 260 -16.49 8.97 -18.28
N ALA A 261 -17.60 8.25 -18.35
CA ALA A 261 -18.85 8.71 -18.96
C ALA A 261 -18.57 9.21 -20.40
N ALA A 262 -18.84 10.49 -20.70
CA ALA A 262 -18.56 11.08 -22.01
C ALA A 262 -17.11 11.59 -22.16
N ASP A 263 -16.34 11.69 -21.07
CA ASP A 263 -14.98 12.24 -21.10
C ASP A 263 -13.97 11.22 -21.62
N ARG A 264 -12.89 11.73 -22.23
CA ARG A 264 -11.73 10.93 -22.65
C ARG A 264 -10.67 10.93 -21.57
N ILE A 265 -10.08 9.77 -21.24
CA ILE A 265 -8.95 9.66 -20.31
C ILE A 265 -7.64 9.82 -21.08
N ARG A 266 -6.79 10.75 -20.59
CA ARG A 266 -5.43 10.99 -21.10
C ARG A 266 -4.48 11.29 -19.94
N ALA A 267 -4.04 10.27 -19.24
CA ALA A 267 -3.13 10.41 -18.12
C ALA A 267 -1.83 9.63 -18.37
N ASP A 268 -0.76 10.12 -17.77
CA ASP A 268 0.57 9.53 -17.85
C ASP A 268 1.23 9.61 -16.47
N ALA A 269 2.08 8.62 -16.13
CA ALA A 269 2.86 8.65 -14.91
C ALA A 269 4.20 7.91 -15.08
N GLY A 270 5.16 8.25 -14.22
CA GLY A 270 6.45 7.60 -14.18
C GLY A 270 7.13 7.76 -12.84
N THR A 271 8.03 6.83 -12.53
CA THR A 271 8.90 6.89 -11.36
C THR A 271 10.26 6.31 -11.70
N TYR A 272 11.30 6.93 -11.21
CA TYR A 272 12.69 6.60 -11.47
C TYR A 272 13.45 6.62 -10.16
N THR A 273 14.18 5.56 -9.89
CA THR A 273 15.03 5.41 -8.69
C THR A 273 16.43 5.03 -9.13
N LEU A 274 17.43 5.67 -8.55
CA LEU A 274 18.82 5.24 -8.61
C LEU A 274 19.33 5.11 -7.18
N GLY A 275 19.96 3.98 -6.87
CA GLY A 275 20.52 3.69 -5.57
C GLY A 275 21.99 3.27 -5.65
N TRP A 276 22.77 3.59 -4.62
CA TRP A 276 24.13 3.15 -4.44
C TRP A 276 24.36 2.62 -3.03
N THR A 277 24.81 1.38 -2.94
CA THR A 277 25.13 0.68 -1.69
C THR A 277 26.63 0.66 -1.48
N PHE A 278 27.12 1.28 -0.41
CA PHE A 278 28.55 1.47 -0.15
C PHE A 278 29.25 0.22 0.40
N SER A 279 28.50 -0.67 1.06
CA SER A 279 29.05 -1.85 1.73
C SER A 279 28.12 -3.05 1.58
N THR A 280 28.68 -4.25 1.49
CA THR A 280 27.93 -5.52 1.47
C THR A 280 27.66 -6.07 2.87
N SER A 281 28.34 -5.57 3.89
CA SER A 281 28.23 -5.97 5.30
C SER A 281 27.72 -4.81 6.16
N PRO A 282 27.04 -5.08 7.28
CA PRO A 282 26.61 -4.04 8.22
C PRO A 282 27.78 -3.28 8.86
N PRO A 283 27.65 -1.95 9.04
CA PRO A 283 26.54 -1.18 8.53
C PRO A 283 26.56 -1.13 7.01
N LYS A 284 25.37 -1.34 6.41
CA LYS A 284 25.19 -1.39 4.96
C LYS A 284 24.42 -0.14 4.50
N PRO A 285 25.08 1.00 4.34
CA PRO A 285 24.43 2.22 3.89
C PRO A 285 24.17 2.19 2.40
N ARG A 286 22.95 2.60 2.00
CA ARG A 286 22.53 2.83 0.63
C ARG A 286 21.93 4.22 0.52
N VAL A 287 22.49 5.05 -0.34
CA VAL A 287 21.88 6.32 -0.73
C VAL A 287 21.04 6.09 -1.99
N SER A 288 19.97 6.87 -2.13
CA SER A 288 19.13 6.83 -3.33
C SER A 288 18.56 8.21 -3.67
N ALA A 289 18.27 8.40 -4.95
CA ALA A 289 17.50 9.51 -5.45
C ALA A 289 16.32 8.96 -6.25
N ASP A 290 15.14 9.58 -6.09
CA ASP A 290 13.93 9.22 -6.80
C ASP A 290 13.30 10.46 -7.39
N PHE A 291 12.73 10.29 -8.57
CA PHE A 291 11.81 11.23 -9.19
C PHE A 291 10.53 10.50 -9.56
N SER A 292 9.39 11.05 -9.16
CA SER A 292 8.07 10.53 -9.50
C SER A 292 7.19 11.65 -10.07
N PHE A 293 6.41 11.32 -11.11
CA PHE A 293 5.38 12.22 -11.60
C PHE A 293 4.10 11.44 -11.92
N GLY A 294 2.95 12.08 -11.72
CA GLY A 294 1.65 11.62 -12.19
C GLY A 294 0.85 12.81 -12.66
N SER A 295 0.25 12.69 -13.84
CA SER A 295 -0.51 13.78 -14.45
C SER A 295 -1.73 14.17 -13.60
N GLY A 296 -2.07 15.45 -13.67
CA GLY A 296 -3.31 16.07 -13.21
C GLY A 296 -4.13 16.55 -14.38
N ASP A 297 -5.33 16.99 -14.09
CA ASP A 297 -6.23 17.58 -15.07
C ASP A 297 -5.94 19.07 -15.29
N ARG A 298 -5.61 19.44 -16.50
CA ARG A 298 -5.26 20.83 -16.84
C ARG A 298 -6.47 21.70 -17.14
N ASN A 299 -7.57 21.07 -17.55
CA ASN A 299 -8.81 21.78 -17.87
C ASN A 299 -10.02 20.90 -17.58
N PRO A 300 -10.60 20.96 -16.36
CA PRO A 300 -11.69 20.10 -15.91
C PRO A 300 -13.04 20.38 -16.58
N THR A 301 -13.06 21.08 -17.71
CA THR A 301 -14.26 21.43 -18.48
C THR A 301 -14.14 21.13 -19.97
N ASP A 302 -13.09 20.44 -20.42
CA ASP A 302 -12.87 20.16 -21.85
C ASP A 302 -13.24 18.73 -22.27
N GLY A 303 -13.79 17.94 -21.35
CA GLY A 303 -14.14 16.53 -21.57
C GLY A 303 -12.92 15.63 -21.73
N THR A 304 -11.76 16.05 -21.18
CA THR A 304 -10.53 15.25 -21.18
C THR A 304 -9.95 15.13 -19.78
N ARG A 305 -10.16 14.03 -19.12
CA ARG A 305 -9.62 13.74 -17.79
C ARG A 305 -8.12 13.45 -17.88
N GLY A 306 -7.32 14.44 -17.47
CA GLY A 306 -5.86 14.35 -17.41
C GLY A 306 -5.35 13.74 -16.11
N ALA A 307 -6.17 13.66 -15.07
CA ALA A 307 -5.80 13.15 -13.77
C ALA A 307 -5.61 11.62 -13.76
N LEU A 308 -4.47 11.16 -13.24
CA LEU A 308 -4.15 9.74 -13.13
C LEU A 308 -5.17 8.99 -12.26
N ASP A 309 -5.70 7.86 -12.74
CA ASP A 309 -6.40 6.90 -11.87
C ASP A 309 -5.37 6.07 -11.10
N LEU A 310 -5.46 6.08 -9.78
CA LEU A 310 -4.51 5.38 -8.89
C LEU A 310 -4.67 3.86 -8.93
N LEU A 311 -5.70 3.36 -9.62
CA LEU A 311 -6.11 1.96 -9.57
C LEU A 311 -6.26 1.49 -8.10
N TYR A 312 -5.50 0.49 -7.71
CA TYR A 312 -5.50 -0.09 -6.36
C TYR A 312 -4.11 -0.05 -5.73
N GLY A 313 -3.31 0.93 -6.13
CA GLY A 313 -1.93 1.08 -5.74
C GLY A 313 -1.73 1.41 -4.27
N ASN A 314 -0.57 1.05 -3.76
CA ASN A 314 -0.10 1.50 -2.46
C ASN A 314 0.50 2.90 -2.61
N GLN A 315 0.02 3.85 -1.83
CA GLN A 315 0.55 5.22 -1.84
C GLN A 315 1.54 5.44 -0.68
N GLN A 316 1.29 4.78 0.45
CA GLN A 316 2.18 4.74 1.60
C GLN A 316 3.01 3.44 1.58
N PRO A 317 4.33 3.49 1.74
CA PRO A 317 5.21 4.63 2.02
C PRO A 317 5.78 5.32 0.77
N PHE A 318 5.31 5.00 -0.45
CA PHE A 318 5.92 5.54 -1.68
C PHE A 318 5.95 7.07 -1.72
N PHE A 319 4.89 7.72 -1.20
CA PHE A 319 4.74 9.16 -1.16
C PHE A 319 4.58 9.67 0.29
N SER A 320 5.46 9.25 1.20
CA SER A 320 5.43 9.57 2.63
C SER A 320 4.46 8.73 3.46
N TYR A 321 4.81 8.53 4.73
CA TYR A 321 3.96 7.87 5.73
C TYR A 321 2.80 8.73 6.21
N THR A 322 2.81 10.04 5.92
CA THR A 322 1.76 10.97 6.32
C THR A 322 0.37 10.65 5.77
N GLY A 323 0.29 9.89 4.68
CA GLY A 323 -0.98 9.61 4.00
C GLY A 323 -1.55 10.79 3.22
N MET A 324 -0.81 11.88 3.10
CA MET A 324 -1.26 13.13 2.48
C MET A 324 -0.99 13.20 0.97
N PHE A 325 -0.30 12.23 0.41
CA PHE A 325 0.13 12.26 -0.99
C PHE A 325 -0.26 10.97 -1.73
N CYS A 326 -0.47 11.11 -3.02
CA CYS A 326 -0.64 10.01 -3.95
C CYS A 326 -0.04 10.36 -5.32
N TRP A 327 0.00 9.39 -6.21
CA TRP A 327 0.61 9.57 -7.54
C TRP A 327 -0.20 10.46 -8.50
N ARG A 328 -1.43 10.87 -8.13
CA ARG A 328 -2.30 11.75 -8.95
C ARG A 328 -1.90 13.21 -8.79
N ASN A 329 -1.76 13.92 -9.91
CA ASN A 329 -1.41 15.34 -9.95
C ASN A 329 -0.18 15.68 -9.09
N LEU A 330 0.86 14.87 -9.15
CA LEU A 330 2.02 14.99 -8.29
C LEU A 330 3.33 14.97 -9.08
N ARG A 331 4.29 15.78 -8.66
CA ARG A 331 5.72 15.64 -8.91
C ARG A 331 6.44 15.58 -7.57
N GLU A 332 7.32 14.61 -7.42
CA GLU A 332 8.10 14.40 -6.20
C GLU A 332 9.57 14.19 -6.55
N VAL A 333 10.43 14.80 -5.77
CA VAL A 333 11.86 14.46 -5.68
C VAL A 333 12.12 13.92 -4.29
N ARG A 334 12.83 12.78 -4.20
CA ARG A 334 13.22 12.18 -2.92
C ARG A 334 14.73 11.91 -2.91
N ALA A 335 15.39 12.28 -1.81
CA ALA A 335 16.69 11.78 -1.42
C ALA A 335 16.52 10.81 -0.24
N GLY A 336 17.11 9.62 -0.34
CA GLY A 336 16.95 8.57 0.66
C GLY A 336 18.27 8.00 1.14
N LEU A 337 18.30 7.61 2.41
CA LEU A 337 19.39 6.89 3.06
C LEU A 337 18.83 5.70 3.83
N ASP A 338 19.09 4.50 3.34
CA ASP A 338 18.80 3.23 3.99
C ASP A 338 20.06 2.72 4.70
N ILE A 339 19.97 2.33 5.97
CA ILE A 339 21.09 1.75 6.71
C ILE A 339 20.63 0.45 7.37
N VAL A 340 21.22 -0.67 6.99
CA VAL A 340 21.12 -1.91 7.75
C VAL A 340 22.20 -1.85 8.85
N VAL A 341 21.84 -1.27 10.00
CA VAL A 341 22.75 -1.05 11.13
C VAL A 341 23.26 -2.38 11.70
N ARG A 342 22.36 -3.34 11.84
CA ARG A 342 22.61 -4.74 12.21
C ARG A 342 21.65 -5.64 11.41
N LYS A 343 21.88 -6.96 11.42
CA LYS A 343 21.01 -7.93 10.71
C LYS A 343 19.52 -7.78 11.06
N ASN A 344 19.21 -7.29 12.25
CA ASN A 344 17.85 -7.14 12.76
C ASN A 344 17.40 -5.68 12.98
N VAL A 345 18.23 -4.68 12.63
CA VAL A 345 17.90 -3.25 12.78
C VAL A 345 18.13 -2.53 11.47
N LYS A 346 17.06 -1.91 10.94
CA LYS A 346 17.10 -1.06 9.75
C LYS A 346 16.65 0.35 10.10
N LEU A 347 17.39 1.36 9.59
CA LEU A 347 17.05 2.77 9.62
C LEU A 347 16.75 3.22 8.19
N VAL A 348 15.71 4.01 8.00
CA VAL A 348 15.36 4.70 6.75
C VAL A 348 15.22 6.18 7.05
N LEU A 349 15.88 6.99 6.25
CA LEU A 349 15.83 8.45 6.31
C LEU A 349 15.56 8.95 4.89
N ASP A 350 14.42 9.57 4.68
CA ASP A 350 14.06 10.18 3.41
C ASP A 350 13.87 11.68 3.59
N TYR A 351 14.23 12.47 2.59
CA TYR A 351 13.80 13.85 2.46
C TYR A 351 13.07 14.00 1.12
N ARG A 352 11.89 14.60 1.17
CA ARG A 352 10.95 14.66 0.06
C ARG A 352 10.52 16.08 -0.21
N ASP A 353 10.34 16.41 -1.49
CA ASP A 353 9.84 17.70 -1.96
C ASP A 353 8.72 17.45 -2.98
N PHE A 354 7.55 18.07 -2.74
CA PHE A 354 6.31 17.77 -3.43
C PHE A 354 5.75 18.98 -4.16
N TYR A 355 5.37 18.77 -5.42
CA TYR A 355 4.75 19.76 -6.28
C TYR A 355 3.50 19.20 -6.95
N LEU A 356 2.51 20.04 -7.22
CA LEU A 356 1.46 19.67 -8.16
C LEU A 356 2.03 19.55 -9.57
N ALA A 357 1.50 18.60 -10.35
CA ALA A 357 1.76 18.57 -11.79
C ALA A 357 1.08 19.74 -12.52
N THR A 358 -0.10 20.16 -12.03
CA THR A 358 -0.80 21.37 -12.45
C THR A 358 -1.62 21.96 -11.30
N VAL A 359 -1.68 23.29 -11.20
CA VAL A 359 -2.52 24.00 -10.21
C VAL A 359 -3.99 24.05 -10.63
N ALA A 360 -4.30 23.71 -11.88
CA ALA A 360 -5.68 23.63 -12.39
C ALA A 360 -6.46 22.47 -11.74
N ASP A 361 -5.76 21.46 -11.24
CA ASP A 361 -6.32 20.29 -10.55
C ASP A 361 -6.02 20.34 -9.05
N ALA A 362 -6.74 19.53 -8.28
CA ALA A 362 -6.60 19.46 -6.83
C ALA A 362 -5.31 18.78 -6.39
N TRP A 363 -4.92 19.04 -5.14
CA TRP A 363 -4.05 18.16 -4.38
C TRP A 363 -4.86 17.03 -3.76
N TYR A 364 -4.34 15.79 -3.83
CA TYR A 364 -5.03 14.56 -3.44
C TYR A 364 -4.27 13.81 -2.34
N ASN A 365 -5.01 13.23 -1.37
CA ASN A 365 -4.45 12.36 -0.36
C ASN A 365 -4.17 10.93 -0.87
N SER A 366 -3.64 10.07 0.00
CA SER A 366 -3.31 8.68 -0.34
C SER A 366 -4.50 7.81 -0.76
N SER A 367 -5.72 8.22 -0.43
CA SER A 367 -6.96 7.58 -0.89
C SER A 367 -7.47 8.12 -2.23
N GLY A 368 -6.81 9.15 -2.77
CA GLY A 368 -7.21 9.81 -4.01
C GLY A 368 -8.34 10.83 -3.84
N ASN A 369 -8.64 11.24 -2.61
CA ASN A 369 -9.61 12.28 -2.32
C ASN A 369 -8.95 13.66 -2.45
N ALA A 370 -9.64 14.62 -3.08
CA ALA A 370 -9.19 16.00 -3.17
C ALA A 370 -9.16 16.63 -1.78
N ILE A 371 -8.04 17.28 -1.42
CA ILE A 371 -7.86 17.97 -0.14
C ILE A 371 -7.94 19.47 -0.34
N VAL A 372 -7.23 20.00 -1.34
CA VAL A 372 -7.15 21.43 -1.64
C VAL A 372 -7.23 21.63 -3.13
N LEU A 373 -8.05 22.58 -3.54
CA LEU A 373 -8.11 23.09 -4.90
C LEU A 373 -7.98 24.62 -4.87
N ASN A 374 -6.87 25.14 -5.41
CA ASN A 374 -6.64 26.56 -5.55
C ASN A 374 -6.05 26.83 -6.95
N ARG A 375 -6.93 27.11 -7.92
CA ARG A 375 -6.55 27.36 -9.31
C ARG A 375 -5.86 28.72 -9.52
N HIS A 376 -5.91 29.60 -8.52
CA HIS A 376 -5.30 30.93 -8.55
C HIS A 376 -3.91 30.95 -7.87
N ALA A 377 -3.44 29.81 -7.36
CA ALA A 377 -2.13 29.73 -6.76
C ALA A 377 -1.02 30.03 -7.80
N ALA A 378 -0.13 30.93 -7.46
CA ALA A 378 1.03 31.27 -8.29
C ALA A 378 2.14 30.19 -8.24
N SER A 379 2.06 29.27 -7.28
CA SER A 379 3.05 28.21 -7.06
C SER A 379 2.40 26.84 -7.01
N SER A 380 3.06 25.85 -7.57
CA SER A 380 2.68 24.43 -7.46
C SER A 380 3.34 23.71 -6.28
N HIS A 381 4.25 24.36 -5.53
CA HIS A 381 5.00 23.74 -4.44
C HIS A 381 4.10 23.47 -3.23
N ILE A 382 3.74 22.20 -3.00
CA ILE A 382 2.88 21.77 -1.90
C ILE A 382 3.62 21.86 -0.58
N GLY A 383 4.83 21.29 -0.52
CA GLY A 383 5.64 21.26 0.69
C GLY A 383 6.76 20.23 0.61
N GLN A 384 7.56 20.19 1.67
CA GLN A 384 8.74 19.32 1.76
C GLN A 384 8.92 18.83 3.19
N GLY A 385 9.68 17.77 3.39
CA GLY A 385 10.03 17.35 4.74
C GLY A 385 10.64 15.96 4.84
N PRO A 386 11.12 15.60 6.04
CA PRO A 386 11.72 14.30 6.30
C PRO A 386 10.67 13.23 6.63
N ASP A 387 10.98 11.99 6.22
CA ASP A 387 10.38 10.76 6.71
C ASP A 387 11.49 9.91 7.34
N THR A 388 11.29 9.48 8.57
CA THR A 388 12.27 8.66 9.31
C THR A 388 11.59 7.42 9.85
N GLN A 389 12.22 6.25 9.69
CA GLN A 389 11.73 5.01 10.26
C GLN A 389 12.87 4.14 10.76
N VAL A 390 12.70 3.58 11.96
CA VAL A 390 13.51 2.50 12.51
C VAL A 390 12.65 1.24 12.57
N SER A 391 13.17 0.13 12.08
CA SER A 391 12.57 -1.20 12.22
C SER A 391 13.55 -2.12 12.96
N TRP A 392 13.08 -2.76 14.03
CA TRP A 392 13.85 -3.68 14.83
C TRP A 392 13.12 -5.02 14.99
N THR A 393 13.71 -6.08 14.42
CA THR A 393 13.23 -7.45 14.61
C THR A 393 13.81 -7.99 15.91
N VAL A 394 12.93 -8.24 16.89
CA VAL A 394 13.29 -8.69 18.25
C VAL A 394 13.12 -10.22 18.34
N GLY A 395 13.97 -10.95 17.63
CA GLY A 395 13.94 -12.42 17.61
C GLY A 395 12.52 -12.98 17.41
N ARG A 396 12.13 -13.90 18.28
CA ARG A 396 10.78 -14.52 18.28
C ARG A 396 9.64 -13.59 18.72
N TYR A 397 9.94 -12.42 19.26
CA TYR A 397 8.92 -11.51 19.81
C TYR A 397 8.27 -10.62 18.76
N GLY A 398 8.74 -10.64 17.51
CA GLY A 398 8.18 -9.87 16.41
C GLY A 398 9.01 -8.66 16.02
N GLN A 399 8.39 -7.70 15.37
CA GLN A 399 9.03 -6.50 14.86
C GLN A 399 8.47 -5.25 15.54
N LEU A 400 9.35 -4.41 16.04
CA LEU A 400 9.05 -3.03 16.44
C LEU A 400 9.37 -2.09 15.29
N THR A 401 8.52 -1.09 15.08
CA THR A 401 8.70 -0.05 14.07
C THR A 401 8.35 1.29 14.70
N ALA A 402 9.25 2.24 14.65
CA ALA A 402 9.00 3.60 15.11
C ALA A 402 9.37 4.56 13.97
N GLY A 403 8.62 5.63 13.80
CA GLY A 403 8.93 6.62 12.79
C GLY A 403 8.23 7.94 13.01
N VAL A 404 8.71 8.91 12.25
CA VAL A 404 8.11 10.24 12.16
C VAL A 404 8.22 10.72 10.72
N ALA A 405 7.11 11.23 10.21
CA ALA A 405 7.04 11.91 8.93
C ALA A 405 6.59 13.35 9.17
N GLN A 406 7.21 14.30 8.48
CA GLN A 406 6.86 15.71 8.59
C GLN A 406 6.75 16.35 7.22
N VAL A 407 5.77 17.24 7.07
CA VAL A 407 5.62 18.08 5.89
C VAL A 407 5.54 19.53 6.33
N PHE A 408 6.46 20.34 5.86
CA PHE A 408 6.42 21.80 5.98
C PHE A 408 5.60 22.37 4.83
N ALA A 409 4.60 23.22 5.12
CA ALA A 409 3.73 23.79 4.10
C ALA A 409 4.54 24.62 3.08
N GLY A 410 4.39 24.29 1.81
CA GLY A 410 4.95 25.03 0.68
C GLY A 410 4.12 26.27 0.29
N ALA A 411 4.53 26.94 -0.77
CA ALA A 411 3.87 28.17 -1.21
C ALA A 411 2.43 27.92 -1.66
N TYR A 412 2.14 26.80 -2.32
CA TYR A 412 0.76 26.42 -2.71
C TYR A 412 -0.17 26.34 -1.50
N LEU A 413 0.25 25.64 -0.43
CA LEU A 413 -0.55 25.49 0.78
C LEU A 413 -0.75 26.83 1.50
N ARG A 414 0.30 27.64 1.63
CA ARG A 414 0.20 28.96 2.25
C ARG A 414 -0.75 29.87 1.50
N GLN A 415 -0.70 29.87 0.16
CA GLN A 415 -1.65 30.60 -0.70
C GLN A 415 -3.08 30.06 -0.63
N SER A 416 -3.25 28.85 -0.10
CA SER A 416 -4.54 28.20 0.11
C SER A 416 -5.04 28.30 1.57
N GLY A 417 -4.43 29.17 2.39
CA GLY A 417 -4.80 29.37 3.80
C GLY A 417 -4.34 28.26 4.76
N LYS A 418 -3.41 27.42 4.32
CA LYS A 418 -2.88 26.27 5.08
C LYS A 418 -1.38 26.48 5.34
N SER A 419 -1.06 27.05 6.50
CA SER A 419 0.32 27.45 6.85
C SER A 419 0.98 26.63 7.95
N SER A 420 0.23 25.77 8.64
CA SER A 420 0.77 24.86 9.64
C SER A 420 1.56 23.73 8.98
N GLY A 421 2.60 23.21 9.66
CA GLY A 421 3.20 21.95 9.27
C GLY A 421 2.33 20.77 9.69
N TYR A 422 2.52 19.62 9.02
CA TYR A 422 1.91 18.35 9.42
C TYR A 422 2.99 17.41 9.94
N LEU A 423 2.82 16.93 11.19
CA LEU A 423 3.72 15.98 11.85
C LEU A 423 2.98 14.68 12.11
N TYR A 424 3.60 13.54 11.77
CA TYR A 424 2.99 12.21 11.89
C TYR A 424 3.97 11.22 12.54
N PRO A 425 4.08 11.23 13.88
CA PRO A 425 4.81 10.20 14.61
C PRO A 425 3.97 8.93 14.75
N TYR A 426 4.64 7.79 14.73
CA TYR A 426 4.01 6.49 14.94
C TYR A 426 4.95 5.49 15.62
N LEU A 427 4.34 4.55 16.34
CA LEU A 427 5.00 3.41 16.97
C LEU A 427 4.17 2.16 16.74
N GLY A 428 4.76 1.14 16.16
CA GLY A 428 4.10 -0.11 15.83
C GLY A 428 4.85 -1.32 16.37
N TRP A 429 4.10 -2.35 16.71
CA TRP A 429 4.60 -3.70 16.95
C TRP A 429 3.74 -4.69 16.19
N GLY A 430 4.38 -5.73 15.65
CA GLY A 430 3.67 -6.81 14.98
C GLY A 430 4.41 -8.13 15.06
N LYS A 431 3.65 -9.20 15.13
CA LYS A 431 4.16 -10.56 15.08
C LYS A 431 3.30 -11.40 14.16
N GLN A 432 3.96 -12.17 13.31
CA GLN A 432 3.35 -13.27 12.57
C GLN A 432 3.68 -14.59 13.27
N PHE A 433 2.79 -15.55 13.21
CA PHE A 433 2.97 -16.88 13.77
C PHE A 433 2.39 -17.94 12.84
N GLY A 434 2.90 -19.16 12.93
CA GLY A 434 2.58 -20.24 12.00
C GLY A 434 3.25 -20.06 10.62
N PRO A 435 2.99 -20.98 9.68
CA PRO A 435 3.57 -20.93 8.36
C PRO A 435 3.10 -19.67 7.61
N THR A 436 4.06 -18.96 7.02
CA THR A 436 3.79 -17.85 6.12
C THR A 436 3.08 -18.34 4.85
N ARG A 437 2.26 -17.47 4.26
CA ARG A 437 1.51 -17.69 3.00
C ARG A 437 2.43 -17.92 1.80
#